data_f716d23663ac419463523ec1fa64f0de
#
_entry.id   f716d23663ac419463523ec1fa64f0de
#
_cell.length_a   1.000
_cell.length_b   1.000
_cell.length_c   1.000
_cell.angle_alpha   90.00
_cell.angle_beta   90.00
_cell.angle_gamma   90.00
#
_symmetry.space_group_name_H-M   'P 1'
#
loop_
_entity.id
_entity.type
_entity.pdbx_description
1 polymer ?
#
loop_
_entity_poly.entity_id
_entity_poly.type
_entity_poly.pdbx_seq_one_letter_code
_entity_poly.pdbx_strand_id
1 'polypeptide(L)'
;MVDAIVATFADDALVNDAHREFWGIEAIRRWAARELAGDRVTIAVTEVLDHHGDTIVRGRYDGNYDKTNLPDELILTNYFSIRDGKIVTLMVIRNTPASY
;
A
#
# COMPACT_ATOMS: atom_id res chain seq x y z
N MET A 1 -8.14 8.83 11.36
CA MET A 1 -7.83 8.06 10.15
C MET A 1 -6.56 7.21 10.29
N VAL A 2 -5.44 7.80 10.72
CA VAL A 2 -4.19 7.03 10.87
C VAL A 2 -4.36 5.86 11.83
N ASP A 3 -5.03 6.06 12.95
CA ASP A 3 -5.25 4.98 13.92
C ASP A 3 -6.05 3.81 13.33
N ALA A 4 -7.03 4.10 12.49
CA ALA A 4 -7.82 3.06 11.82
C ALA A 4 -6.96 2.26 10.83
N ILE A 5 -6.08 2.92 10.10
CA ILE A 5 -5.15 2.27 9.18
C ILE A 5 -4.19 1.37 9.97
N VAL A 6 -3.57 1.92 10.99
CA VAL A 6 -2.57 1.21 11.80
C VAL A 6 -3.19 0.00 12.52
N ALA A 7 -4.45 0.11 12.93
CA ALA A 7 -5.15 -0.98 13.62
C ALA A 7 -5.31 -2.23 12.75
N THR A 8 -5.18 -2.11 11.43
CA THR A 8 -5.27 -3.26 10.52
C THR A 8 -3.98 -4.06 10.42
N PHE A 9 -2.87 -3.53 10.94
CA PHE A 9 -1.55 -4.17 10.85
C PHE A 9 -1.17 -4.89 12.14
N ALA A 10 -0.42 -5.97 12.00
CA ALA A 10 0.23 -6.62 13.14
C ALA A 10 1.37 -5.72 13.65
N ASP A 11 1.72 -5.88 14.94
CA ASP A 11 2.75 -5.02 15.56
C ASP A 11 4.12 -5.13 14.90
N ASP A 12 4.45 -6.30 14.37
CA ASP A 12 5.72 -6.60 13.71
C ASP A 12 5.62 -6.61 12.18
N ALA A 13 4.59 -5.99 11.62
CA ALA A 13 4.34 -6.02 10.18
C ALA A 13 5.43 -5.31 9.39
N LEU A 14 5.53 -5.69 8.12
CA LEU A 14 6.39 -5.04 7.14
C LEU A 14 5.52 -4.39 6.06
N VAL A 15 5.81 -3.15 5.74
CA VAL A 15 5.30 -2.50 4.53
C VAL A 15 6.48 -2.25 3.61
N ASN A 16 6.35 -2.73 2.36
CA ASN A 16 7.29 -2.40 1.29
C ASN A 16 6.53 -1.59 0.25
N ASP A 17 6.79 -0.30 0.21
CA ASP A 17 6.13 0.63 -0.69
C ASP A 17 7.12 1.08 -1.75
N ALA A 18 7.03 0.49 -2.95
CA ALA A 18 7.89 0.79 -4.09
C ALA A 18 9.38 0.72 -3.70
N HIS A 19 9.79 -0.41 -3.10
CA HIS A 19 11.15 -0.71 -2.64
C HIS A 19 11.59 0.02 -1.38
N ARG A 20 10.72 0.80 -0.73
CA ARG A 20 11.01 1.38 0.57
C ARG A 20 10.40 0.51 1.66
N GLU A 21 11.17 0.14 2.65
CA GLU A 21 10.75 -0.77 3.70
C GLU A 21 10.43 -0.02 4.99
N PHE A 22 9.31 -0.39 5.60
CA PHE A 22 8.87 0.16 6.88
C PHE A 22 8.60 -1.01 7.81
N TRP A 23 9.46 -1.21 8.79
CA TRP A 23 9.42 -2.35 9.70
C TRP A 23 8.79 -1.98 11.04
N GLY A 24 7.74 -2.69 11.40
CA GLY A 24 7.08 -2.54 12.69
C GLY A 24 6.06 -1.41 12.72
N ILE A 25 5.21 -1.44 13.74
CA ILE A 25 4.03 -0.58 13.80
C ILE A 25 4.37 0.91 13.88
N GLU A 26 5.48 1.28 14.52
CA GLU A 26 5.85 2.70 14.63
C GLU A 26 6.28 3.28 13.29
N ALA A 27 7.07 2.53 12.52
CA ALA A 27 7.47 2.96 11.18
C ALA A 27 6.26 3.02 10.25
N ILE A 28 5.36 2.05 10.36
CA ILE A 28 4.13 2.02 9.57
C ILE A 28 3.22 3.20 9.91
N ARG A 29 3.14 3.57 11.19
CA ARG A 29 2.36 4.74 11.62
C ARG A 29 2.90 6.02 10.97
N ARG A 30 4.22 6.21 10.96
CA ARG A 30 4.83 7.39 10.32
C ARG A 30 4.58 7.41 8.82
N TRP A 31 4.70 6.25 8.17
CA TRP A 31 4.42 6.13 6.74
C TRP A 31 2.96 6.46 6.43
N ALA A 32 2.01 5.90 7.17
CA ALA A 32 0.59 6.12 6.94
C ALA A 32 0.20 7.58 7.20
N ALA A 33 0.75 8.19 8.25
CA ALA A 33 0.46 9.58 8.57
C ALA A 33 0.97 10.54 7.50
N ARG A 34 2.16 10.29 6.97
CA ARG A 34 2.78 11.16 5.97
C ARG A 34 2.22 10.92 4.57
N GLU A 35 2.14 9.67 4.14
CA GLU A 35 1.92 9.35 2.74
C GLU A 35 0.51 8.91 2.40
N LEU A 36 -0.25 8.39 3.34
CA LEU A 36 -1.65 8.05 3.09
C LEU A 36 -2.58 9.17 3.56
N ALA A 37 -2.55 9.50 4.84
CA ALA A 37 -3.43 10.53 5.39
C ALA A 37 -2.97 11.93 4.97
N GLY A 38 -1.66 12.19 5.02
CA GLY A 38 -1.08 13.50 4.67
C GLY A 38 -1.32 13.87 3.22
N ASP A 39 -1.15 12.93 2.30
CA ASP A 39 -1.32 13.15 0.87
C ASP A 39 -2.77 12.93 0.42
N ARG A 40 -3.68 12.60 1.33
CA ARG A 40 -5.09 12.35 1.02
C ARG A 40 -5.26 11.34 -0.11
N VAL A 41 -4.55 10.22 -0.01
CA VAL A 41 -4.56 9.19 -1.05
C VAL A 41 -5.94 8.56 -1.15
N THR A 42 -6.43 8.43 -2.38
CA THR A 42 -7.65 7.70 -2.71
C THR A 42 -7.31 6.56 -3.66
N ILE A 43 -8.07 5.48 -3.57
CA ILE A 43 -7.85 4.29 -4.38
C ILE A 43 -9.17 3.88 -5.02
N ALA A 44 -9.16 3.80 -6.36
CA ALA A 44 -10.26 3.19 -7.10
C ALA A 44 -9.89 1.74 -7.39
N VAL A 45 -10.44 0.82 -6.60
CA VAL A 45 -10.11 -0.61 -6.72
C VAL A 45 -10.66 -1.16 -8.03
N THR A 46 -9.80 -1.78 -8.84
CA THR A 46 -10.17 -2.35 -10.13
C THR A 46 -10.19 -3.88 -10.10
N GLU A 47 -9.44 -4.51 -9.18
CA GLU A 47 -9.36 -5.97 -9.12
C GLU A 47 -8.99 -6.42 -7.72
N VAL A 48 -9.63 -7.48 -7.25
CA VAL A 48 -9.28 -8.14 -5.98
C VAL A 48 -9.19 -9.64 -6.26
N LEU A 49 -8.05 -10.23 -5.90
CA LEU A 49 -7.79 -11.65 -6.11
C LEU A 49 -7.32 -12.30 -4.80
N ASP A 50 -7.79 -13.52 -4.54
CA ASP A 50 -7.21 -14.36 -3.50
C ASP A 50 -6.26 -15.35 -4.14
N HIS A 51 -5.06 -15.50 -3.56
CA HIS A 51 -4.05 -16.39 -4.08
C HIS A 51 -3.32 -17.08 -2.93
N HIS A 52 -3.65 -18.34 -2.68
CA HIS A 52 -3.04 -19.16 -1.63
C HIS A 52 -2.98 -18.46 -0.27
N GLY A 53 -4.09 -17.81 0.11
CA GLY A 53 -4.18 -17.14 1.40
C GLY A 53 -3.71 -15.68 1.40
N ASP A 54 -3.08 -15.23 0.33
CA ASP A 54 -2.73 -13.82 0.16
C ASP A 54 -3.83 -13.11 -0.62
N THR A 55 -4.05 -11.84 -0.32
CA THR A 55 -5.01 -11.01 -1.04
C THR A 55 -4.27 -10.02 -1.90
N ILE A 56 -4.62 -9.96 -3.16
CA ILE A 56 -3.99 -9.05 -4.13
C ILE A 56 -5.03 -8.02 -4.56
N VAL A 57 -4.72 -6.74 -4.36
CA VAL A 57 -5.62 -5.63 -4.70
C VAL A 57 -4.93 -4.71 -5.69
N ARG A 58 -5.55 -4.54 -6.86
CA ARG A 58 -5.07 -3.60 -7.87
C ARG A 58 -6.00 -2.41 -7.93
N GLY A 59 -5.43 -1.22 -8.03
CA GLY A 59 -6.26 -0.02 -8.09
C GLY A 59 -5.55 1.17 -8.69
N ARG A 60 -6.34 2.17 -9.06
CA ARG A 60 -5.85 3.47 -9.48
C ARG A 60 -5.77 4.39 -8.28
N TYR A 61 -4.65 5.05 -8.13
CA TYR A 61 -4.36 5.93 -7.01
C TYR A 61 -4.42 7.38 -7.43
N ASP A 62 -4.92 8.22 -6.54
CA ASP A 62 -4.84 9.67 -6.66
C ASP A 62 -4.59 10.25 -5.27
N GLY A 63 -4.23 11.53 -5.23
CA GLY A 63 -3.92 12.21 -3.99
C GLY A 63 -3.15 13.51 -4.25
N ASN A 64 -2.68 14.11 -3.16
CA ASN A 64 -1.96 15.38 -3.20
C ASN A 64 -0.43 15.20 -3.19
N TYR A 65 0.05 14.01 -3.53
CA TYR A 65 1.48 13.73 -3.62
C TYR A 65 2.07 14.37 -4.89
N ASP A 66 3.42 14.46 -4.92
CA ASP A 66 4.14 14.97 -6.08
C ASP A 66 3.97 14.00 -7.26
N LYS A 67 3.39 14.50 -8.33
CA LYS A 67 3.10 13.71 -9.54
C LYS A 67 4.16 13.85 -10.63
N THR A 68 5.26 14.53 -10.33
CA THR A 68 6.38 14.67 -11.26
C THR A 68 6.95 13.29 -11.60
N ASN A 69 7.14 13.01 -12.88
CA ASN A 69 7.68 11.73 -13.37
C ASN A 69 6.78 10.53 -13.11
N LEU A 70 5.51 10.75 -12.75
CA LEU A 70 4.52 9.68 -12.63
C LEU A 70 3.65 9.64 -13.88
N PRO A 71 3.10 8.46 -14.25
CA PRO A 71 2.15 8.38 -15.36
C PRO A 71 0.88 9.13 -15.00
N ASP A 72 0.10 9.51 -16.02
CA ASP A 72 -1.19 10.18 -15.82
C ASP A 72 -2.14 9.34 -14.99
N GLU A 73 -2.06 8.02 -15.15
CA GLU A 73 -2.85 7.07 -14.39
C GLU A 73 -1.90 6.18 -13.59
N LEU A 74 -1.89 6.34 -12.28
CA LEU A 74 -1.03 5.55 -11.40
C LEU A 74 -1.76 4.30 -10.93
N ILE A 75 -1.33 3.16 -11.43
CA ILE A 75 -1.89 1.86 -11.05
C ILE A 75 -0.89 1.12 -10.18
N LEU A 76 -1.33 0.71 -9.01
CA LEU A 76 -0.52 -0.05 -8.08
C LEU A 76 -1.17 -1.39 -7.79
N THR A 77 -0.33 -2.40 -7.59
CA THR A 77 -0.75 -3.71 -7.11
C THR A 77 -0.27 -3.87 -5.69
N ASN A 78 -1.21 -4.19 -4.80
CA ASN A 78 -0.96 -4.38 -3.38
C ASN A 78 -1.08 -5.85 -3.05
N TYR A 79 -0.02 -6.42 -2.48
CA TYR A 79 0.01 -7.81 -2.02
C TYR A 79 -0.08 -7.83 -0.52
N PHE A 80 -1.17 -8.38 0.03
CA PHE A 80 -1.41 -8.47 1.46
C PHE A 80 -1.25 -9.90 1.93
N SER A 81 -0.41 -10.12 2.94
CA SER A 81 -0.39 -11.37 3.70
C SER A 81 -1.08 -11.09 5.03
N ILE A 82 -2.10 -11.88 5.35
CA ILE A 82 -2.94 -11.67 6.52
C ILE A 82 -2.86 -12.90 7.42
N ARG A 83 -2.68 -12.67 8.71
CA ARG A 83 -2.67 -13.73 9.72
C ARG A 83 -3.45 -13.24 10.94
N ASP A 84 -4.39 -14.06 11.40
CA ASP A 84 -5.23 -13.74 12.56
C ASP A 84 -5.97 -12.40 12.42
N GLY A 85 -6.43 -12.10 11.20
CA GLY A 85 -7.17 -10.88 10.93
C GLY A 85 -6.34 -9.62 10.83
N LYS A 86 -5.00 -9.74 10.86
CA LYS A 86 -4.09 -8.59 10.77
C LYS A 86 -3.16 -8.73 9.58
N ILE A 87 -2.80 -7.60 9.00
CA ILE A 87 -1.83 -7.55 7.91
C ILE A 87 -0.43 -7.74 8.50
N VAL A 88 0.27 -8.77 8.07
CA VAL A 88 1.66 -9.00 8.47
C VAL A 88 2.65 -8.51 7.44
N THR A 89 2.24 -8.47 6.18
CA THR A 89 3.07 -7.91 5.10
C THR A 89 2.18 -7.22 4.09
N LEU A 90 2.57 -6.02 3.69
CA LEU A 90 1.99 -5.32 2.56
C LEU A 90 3.12 -4.95 1.61
N MET A 91 3.03 -5.41 0.37
CA MET A 91 3.97 -5.06 -0.68
C MET A 91 3.22 -4.29 -1.76
N VAL A 92 3.67 -3.06 -2.03
CA VAL A 92 3.07 -2.19 -3.03
C VAL A 92 4.00 -2.09 -4.21
N ILE A 93 3.51 -2.49 -5.38
CA ILE A 93 4.31 -2.51 -6.61
C ILE A 93 3.61 -1.64 -7.65
N ARG A 94 4.38 -0.72 -8.24
CA ARG A 94 3.86 0.13 -9.31
C ARG A 94 3.77 -0.67 -10.60
N ASN A 95 2.57 -0.66 -11.19
CA ASN A 95 2.36 -1.30 -12.49
C ASN A 95 2.82 -0.35 -13.58
N THR A 96 4.09 -0.51 -14.00
CA THR A 96 4.60 0.22 -15.16
C THR A 96 4.75 -0.75 -16.32
N PRO A 97 4.44 -0.32 -17.55
CA PRO A 97 4.77 -1.15 -18.71
C PRO A 97 6.26 -1.42 -18.71
N ALA A 98 6.61 -2.67 -18.99
CA ALA A 98 8.01 -3.01 -19.11
C ALA A 98 8.60 -2.26 -20.31
N SER A 99 9.71 -1.56 -20.08
CA SER A 99 10.45 -0.90 -21.14
C SER A 99 11.70 -1.73 -21.42
N TYR A 100 11.56 -2.63 -22.34
CA TYR A 100 12.67 -3.47 -22.77
C TYR A 100 13.26 -2.92 -24.08
#